data_5c1b93ae6b3d1af2f81472bbfb0f88b8
#
_entry.id   5c1b93ae6b3d1af2f81472bbfb0f88b8
#
_cell.length_a   1.000
_cell.length_b   1.000
_cell.length_c   1.000
_cell.angle_alpha   90.00
_cell.angle_beta   90.00
_cell.angle_gamma   90.00
#
_symmetry.space_group_name_H-M   'P 1'
#
loop_
_entity.id
_entity.type
_entity.pdbx_description
1 polymer ?
#
loop_
_entity_poly.entity_id
_entity_poly.type
_entity_poly.pdbx_seq_one_letter_code
_entity_poly.pdbx_strand_id
1 'polypeptide(L)' 'FTFKEQREFESIDDDIAKLEEKIETLDAQIAANATNSVKLRELMEKKEETENALDEKMDRWVYLNDLNEKIQNAKQQG' A
#
# COMPACT_ATOMS: atom_id res chain seq x y z
N PHE A 1 -12.65 -12.09 11.79
CA PHE A 1 -11.72 -12.29 10.66
C PHE A 1 -11.65 -13.76 10.27
N THR A 2 -11.59 -14.03 8.97
CA THR A 2 -11.13 -15.32 8.50
C THR A 2 -9.62 -15.42 8.76
N PHE A 3 -9.07 -16.62 8.69
CA PHE A 3 -7.64 -16.82 8.87
C PHE A 3 -6.81 -15.96 7.90
N LYS A 4 -7.26 -15.89 6.64
CA LYS A 4 -6.62 -15.12 5.60
C LYS A 4 -6.67 -13.61 5.88
N GLU A 5 -7.82 -13.11 6.34
CA GLU A 5 -7.98 -11.71 6.71
C GLU A 5 -7.16 -11.33 7.94
N GLN A 6 -7.04 -12.24 8.91
CA GLN A 6 -6.21 -12.03 10.09
C GLN A 6 -4.75 -11.83 9.69
N ARG A 7 -4.22 -12.66 8.81
CA ARG A 7 -2.84 -12.55 8.34
C ARG A 7 -2.62 -11.27 7.54
N GLU A 8 -3.58 -10.92 6.71
CA GLU A 8 -3.54 -9.69 5.93
C GLU A 8 -3.53 -8.47 6.86
N PHE A 9 -4.40 -8.46 7.86
CA PHE A 9 -4.49 -7.37 8.83
C PHE A 9 -3.16 -7.17 9.57
N GLU A 10 -2.48 -8.24 9.92
CA GLU A 10 -1.20 -8.18 10.63
C GLU A 10 -0.06 -7.62 9.78
N SER A 11 -0.11 -7.80 8.45
CA SER A 11 0.97 -7.40 7.55
C SER A 11 0.68 -6.13 6.74
N ILE A 12 -0.58 -5.66 6.70
CA ILE A 12 -0.97 -4.61 5.76
C ILE A 12 -0.26 -3.27 6.01
N ASP A 13 0.01 -2.92 7.26
CA ASP A 13 0.72 -1.69 7.60
C ASP A 13 2.15 -1.72 7.04
N ASP A 14 2.83 -2.86 7.18
CA ASP A 14 4.18 -3.05 6.62
C ASP A 14 4.15 -3.02 5.10
N ASP A 15 3.13 -3.63 4.48
CA ASP A 15 2.97 -3.64 3.03
C ASP A 15 2.78 -2.23 2.50
N ILE A 16 1.97 -1.41 3.16
CA ILE A 16 1.75 -0.01 2.81
C ILE A 16 3.06 0.78 2.94
N ALA A 17 3.77 0.60 4.05
CA ALA A 17 5.05 1.29 4.29
C ALA A 17 6.08 0.96 3.21
N LYS A 18 6.16 -0.29 2.78
CA LYS A 18 7.07 -0.72 1.72
C LYS A 18 6.72 -0.10 0.37
N LEU A 19 5.43 0.02 0.06
CA LEU A 19 4.98 0.67 -1.17
C LEU A 19 5.29 2.16 -1.16
N GLU A 20 5.09 2.83 -0.04
CA GLU A 20 5.43 4.25 0.12
C GLU A 20 6.93 4.48 -0.05
N GLU A 21 7.75 3.62 0.55
CA GLU A 21 9.21 3.67 0.42
C GLU A 21 9.65 3.46 -1.03
N LYS A 22 9.01 2.53 -1.73
CA LYS A 22 9.28 2.29 -3.15
C LYS A 22 8.98 3.53 -4.00
N ILE A 23 7.88 4.22 -3.71
CA ILE A 23 7.52 5.46 -4.41
C ILE A 23 8.58 6.53 -4.16
N GLU A 24 9.05 6.70 -2.94
CA GLU A 24 10.13 7.65 -2.61
C GLU A 24 11.41 7.34 -3.39
N THR A 25 11.77 6.07 -3.46
CA THR A 25 12.94 5.60 -4.23
C THR A 25 12.77 5.91 -5.71
N LEU A 26 11.59 5.64 -6.27
CA LEU A 26 11.28 5.93 -7.67
C LEU A 26 11.32 7.44 -7.95
N ASP A 27 10.81 8.27 -7.05
CA ASP A 27 10.87 9.72 -7.19
C ASP A 27 12.32 10.22 -7.23
N ALA A 28 13.19 9.68 -6.37
CA ALA A 28 14.60 10.01 -6.36
C ALA A 28 15.29 9.62 -7.67
N GLN A 29 14.94 8.44 -8.21
CA GLN A 29 15.47 7.95 -9.49
C GLN A 29 14.98 8.80 -10.66
N ILE A 30 13.73 9.23 -10.62
CA ILE A 30 13.14 10.12 -11.64
C ILE A 30 13.92 11.44 -11.66
N ALA A 31 14.17 12.03 -10.50
CA ALA A 31 14.94 13.26 -10.39
C ALA A 31 16.36 13.09 -10.91
N ALA A 32 17.00 11.97 -10.61
CA ALA A 32 18.36 11.65 -11.06
C ALA A 32 18.47 11.41 -12.56
N ASN A 33 17.37 11.02 -13.22
CA ASN A 33 17.32 10.67 -14.65
C ASN A 33 16.47 11.65 -15.47
N ALA A 34 16.29 12.89 -14.99
CA ALA A 34 15.42 13.87 -15.61
C ALA A 34 15.77 14.22 -17.06
N THR A 35 17.03 14.02 -17.46
CA THR A 35 17.48 14.30 -18.82
C THR A 35 17.47 13.05 -19.73
N ASN A 36 17.17 11.87 -19.16
CA ASN A 36 17.13 10.61 -19.93
C ASN A 36 15.67 10.23 -20.15
N SER A 37 15.13 10.58 -21.34
CA SER A 37 13.70 10.41 -21.63
C SER A 37 13.22 8.97 -21.60
N VAL A 38 14.04 8.01 -22.04
CA VAL A 38 13.66 6.59 -22.05
C VAL A 38 13.58 6.06 -20.61
N LYS A 39 14.62 6.33 -19.82
CA LYS A 39 14.67 5.91 -18.42
C LYS A 39 13.57 6.57 -17.60
N LEU A 40 13.36 7.85 -17.85
CA LEU A 40 12.31 8.63 -17.17
C LEU A 40 10.93 8.01 -17.39
N ARG A 41 10.62 7.62 -18.63
CA ARG A 41 9.33 6.99 -18.96
C ARG A 41 9.15 5.68 -18.21
N GLU A 42 10.19 4.82 -18.20
CA GLU A 42 10.15 3.54 -17.49
C GLU A 42 9.90 3.74 -15.98
N LEU A 43 10.58 4.72 -15.39
CA LEU A 43 10.44 5.01 -13.98
C LEU A 43 9.06 5.56 -13.65
N MET A 44 8.50 6.40 -14.51
CA MET A 44 7.15 6.94 -14.33
C MET A 44 6.09 5.86 -14.43
N GLU A 45 6.24 4.89 -15.32
CA GLU A 45 5.36 3.73 -15.43
C GLU A 45 5.40 2.89 -14.16
N LYS A 46 6.60 2.63 -13.62
CA LYS A 46 6.76 1.88 -12.37
C LYS A 46 6.14 2.62 -11.19
N LYS A 47 6.30 3.94 -11.16
CA LYS A 47 5.71 4.77 -10.12
C LYS A 47 4.18 4.67 -10.15
N GLU A 48 3.57 4.78 -11.33
CA GLU A 48 2.13 4.67 -11.50
C GLU A 48 1.62 3.30 -11.05
N GLU A 49 2.28 2.22 -11.44
CA GLU A 49 1.93 0.86 -10.99
C GLU A 49 2.00 0.74 -9.47
N THR A 50 3.04 1.33 -8.88
CA THR A 50 3.23 1.28 -7.42
C THR A 50 2.16 2.10 -6.70
N GLU A 51 1.81 3.27 -7.24
CA GLU A 51 0.74 4.09 -6.68
C GLU A 51 -0.61 3.38 -6.75
N ASN A 52 -0.89 2.68 -7.84
CA ASN A 52 -2.12 1.89 -7.98
C ASN A 52 -2.16 0.75 -6.95
N ALA A 53 -1.02 0.07 -6.75
CA ALA A 53 -0.91 -0.98 -5.74
C ALA A 53 -1.12 -0.43 -4.33
N LEU A 54 -0.57 0.76 -4.06
CA LEU A 54 -0.75 1.45 -2.78
C LEU A 54 -2.22 1.80 -2.54
N ASP A 55 -2.90 2.34 -3.55
CA ASP A 55 -4.32 2.69 -3.45
C ASP A 55 -5.17 1.46 -3.12
N GLU A 56 -4.91 0.33 -3.78
CA GLU A 56 -5.59 -0.94 -3.50
C GLU A 56 -5.35 -1.40 -2.07
N LYS A 57 -4.10 -1.28 -1.60
CA LYS A 57 -3.76 -1.66 -0.22
C LYS A 57 -4.42 -0.74 0.79
N MET A 58 -4.52 0.55 0.51
CA MET A 58 -5.17 1.50 1.41
C MET A 58 -6.68 1.25 1.49
N ASP A 59 -7.32 0.92 0.38
CA ASP A 59 -8.73 0.51 0.38
C ASP A 59 -8.92 -0.75 1.22
N ARG A 60 -8.00 -1.69 1.10
CA ARG A 60 -8.01 -2.92 1.87
C ARG A 60 -7.78 -2.65 3.35
N TRP A 61 -6.89 -1.73 3.67
CA TRP A 61 -6.61 -1.30 5.04
C TRP A 61 -7.88 -0.75 5.71
N VAL A 62 -8.62 0.11 5.01
CA VAL A 62 -9.89 0.67 5.51
C VAL A 62 -10.88 -0.45 5.80
N TYR A 63 -11.06 -1.38 4.84
CA TYR A 63 -11.96 -2.53 5.01
C TYR A 63 -11.60 -3.36 6.24
N LEU A 64 -10.31 -3.69 6.39
CA LEU A 64 -9.86 -4.55 7.49
C LEU A 64 -9.97 -3.85 8.84
N ASN A 65 -9.71 -2.55 8.91
CA ASN A 65 -9.85 -1.79 10.14
C ASN A 65 -11.32 -1.64 10.55
N ASP A 66 -12.21 -1.40 9.59
CA ASP A 66 -13.66 -1.37 9.84
C ASP A 66 -14.15 -2.71 10.37
N LEU A 67 -13.70 -3.81 9.76
CA LEU A 67 -14.06 -5.15 10.17
C LEU A 67 -13.54 -5.45 11.58
N ASN A 68 -12.30 -5.06 11.86
CA ASN A 68 -11.71 -5.22 13.20
C ASN A 68 -12.50 -4.46 14.25
N GLU A 69 -12.90 -3.24 13.97
CA GLU A 69 -13.71 -2.42 14.87
C GLU A 69 -15.05 -3.10 15.17
N LYS A 70 -15.72 -3.64 14.14
CA LYS A 70 -16.98 -4.37 14.30
C LYS A 70 -16.80 -5.62 15.16
N ILE A 71 -15.71 -6.36 14.96
CA ILE A 71 -15.39 -7.54 15.76
C ILE A 71 -15.16 -7.16 17.23
N GLN A 72 -14.39 -6.11 17.49
CA GLN A 72 -14.14 -5.65 18.85
C GLN A 72 -15.41 -5.16 19.55
N ASN A 73 -16.26 -4.43 18.84
CA ASN A 73 -17.55 -3.97 19.38
C ASN A 73 -18.46 -5.15 19.70
N ALA A 74 -18.51 -6.17 18.86
CA ALA A 74 -19.31 -7.38 19.12
C ALA A 74 -18.81 -8.12 20.36
N LYS A 75 -17.50 -8.20 20.57
CA LYS A 75 -16.90 -8.82 21.77
C LYS A 75 -17.23 -8.03 23.03
N GLN A 76 -17.28 -6.71 22.96
CA GLN A 76 -17.60 -5.85 24.10
C GLN A 76 -19.07 -5.93 24.51
N GLN A 77 -19.95 -6.21 23.55
CA GLN A 77 -21.40 -6.34 23.78
C GLN A 77 -21.81 -7.72 24.27
N GLY A 78 -20.96 -8.69 24.09
CA GLY A 78 -21.20 -10.06 24.51
C GLY A 78 -20.67 -10.34 25.85
#